data_293bb31a60c0db8d583679553a4f4651
#
_entry.id   293bb31a60c0db8d583679553a4f4651
#
_cell.length_a   1.000
_cell.length_b   1.000
_cell.length_c   1.000
_cell.angle_alpha   90.00
_cell.angle_beta   90.00
_cell.angle_gamma   90.00
#
_symmetry.space_group_name_H-M   'P 1'
#
loop_
_entity.id
_entity.type
_entity.pdbx_description
1 polymer ?
#
loop_
_entity_poly.entity_id
_entity_poly.type
_entity_poly.pdbx_seq_one_letter_code
_entity_poly.pdbx_strand_id
1 'polypeptide(L)'
;MKKLKTTAATLAAIATFTFATPTPSFAVDKPDLSDVTADLPNGGDPKPIVPMKQITQCSLSVLTEDIDLKQPQPNDKAYHLDQLGDYATGKGVTVAVIDSGVTPNPRLPNLIAGGDYVMGEDGLKDCDHHGTLVSGIIAAQPSDEDSFHGIAPDATILSIRQTSGAFGPENEEDSGKATSSLATLAAGIVRAVDKGADVINMSVTSCYDSKAAVDTGDLKAALNYAHQKGVVLVTAAGNVDNDTCITNPSYDPSNPRDKRNWDGASHISMPSYYTPAIISVGGSNAKGDPFLGTMAGPWVDVAAPAEEIVSLDPDGKGKLTNASPKGEKSSEGANKLSGTSFASAYVTGLVALMLERNPDLKPDDVEFILKHTARPGPSNITNIVGAGVVDPIAALTNTGYPQDPDKVGYTAAPERIVPGDPYIWAKGVVGAIGILSVIVLTALATRHLTNNVSKTKKRRHSDVFGN
;
A
#
# COMPACT_ATOMS: atom_id res chain seq x y z
N MET A 1 43.74 -56.83 -53.07
CA MET A 1 43.89 -55.37 -53.22
C MET A 1 42.52 -54.74 -53.23
N LYS A 2 42.07 -54.10 -52.16
CA LYS A 2 41.04 -53.06 -52.13
C LYS A 2 41.21 -52.33 -50.82
N LYS A 3 41.66 -51.08 -50.85
CA LYS A 3 41.85 -50.18 -49.74
C LYS A 3 40.48 -49.68 -49.30
N LEU A 4 40.13 -49.92 -48.04
CA LEU A 4 38.97 -49.29 -47.41
C LEU A 4 39.44 -47.98 -46.71
N LYS A 5 38.94 -46.84 -47.22
CA LYS A 5 39.17 -45.55 -46.62
C LYS A 5 38.19 -45.39 -45.46
N THR A 6 38.71 -45.27 -44.25
CA THR A 6 37.95 -44.92 -43.08
C THR A 6 37.79 -43.40 -43.00
N THR A 7 36.59 -42.90 -43.22
CA THR A 7 36.23 -41.49 -43.03
C THR A 7 35.86 -41.32 -41.57
N ALA A 8 36.66 -40.57 -40.81
CA ALA A 8 36.32 -40.15 -39.48
C ALA A 8 35.29 -39.01 -39.57
N ALA A 9 34.07 -39.29 -39.16
CA ALA A 9 33.05 -38.26 -39.00
C ALA A 9 33.23 -37.60 -37.63
N THR A 10 33.71 -36.37 -37.61
CA THR A 10 33.76 -35.51 -36.44
C THR A 10 32.36 -34.93 -36.23
N LEU A 11 31.60 -35.45 -35.25
CA LEU A 11 30.38 -34.80 -34.79
C LEU A 11 30.75 -33.56 -33.98
N ALA A 12 30.61 -32.40 -34.56
CA ALA A 12 30.59 -31.12 -33.86
C ALA A 12 29.21 -30.96 -33.23
N ALA A 13 29.12 -31.13 -31.92
CA ALA A 13 27.92 -30.77 -31.14
C ALA A 13 27.86 -29.24 -31.07
N ILE A 14 27.03 -28.65 -31.93
CA ILE A 14 26.65 -27.23 -31.82
C ILE A 14 25.68 -27.15 -30.67
N ALA A 15 26.14 -26.69 -29.49
CA ALA A 15 25.29 -26.27 -28.41
C ALA A 15 24.59 -24.97 -28.84
N THR A 16 23.37 -25.06 -29.35
CA THR A 16 22.49 -23.92 -29.54
C THR A 16 22.09 -23.41 -28.17
N PHE A 17 22.79 -22.38 -27.70
CA PHE A 17 22.27 -21.54 -26.63
C PHE A 17 21.04 -20.83 -27.20
N THR A 18 19.86 -21.35 -26.95
CA THR A 18 18.63 -20.59 -27.06
C THR A 18 18.70 -19.52 -25.97
N PHE A 19 19.07 -18.30 -26.36
CA PHE A 19 18.74 -17.13 -25.55
C PHE A 19 17.22 -17.11 -25.50
N ALA A 20 16.66 -17.51 -24.36
CA ALA A 20 15.29 -17.17 -24.03
C ALA A 20 15.23 -15.65 -24.09
N THR A 21 14.65 -15.10 -25.15
CA THR A 21 14.25 -13.69 -25.14
C THR A 21 13.34 -13.55 -23.94
N PRO A 22 13.61 -12.63 -23.01
CA PRO A 22 12.67 -12.37 -21.93
C PRO A 22 11.34 -12.07 -22.61
N THR A 23 10.31 -12.83 -22.26
CA THR A 23 8.94 -12.48 -22.62
C THR A 23 8.75 -11.04 -22.15
N PRO A 24 8.18 -10.14 -22.97
CA PRO A 24 7.93 -8.79 -22.53
C PRO A 24 7.12 -8.88 -21.24
N SER A 25 7.73 -8.50 -20.14
CA SER A 25 7.02 -8.20 -18.89
C SER A 25 6.11 -7.05 -19.26
N PHE A 26 4.81 -7.25 -19.15
CA PHE A 26 3.88 -6.15 -19.35
C PHE A 26 4.04 -5.24 -18.13
N ALA A 27 4.86 -4.21 -18.31
CA ALA A 27 5.08 -3.17 -17.34
C ALA A 27 3.74 -2.52 -16.98
N VAL A 28 3.55 -2.21 -15.72
CA VAL A 28 2.51 -1.27 -15.30
C VAL A 28 3.03 0.12 -15.63
N ASP A 29 2.34 0.82 -16.51
CA ASP A 29 2.68 2.20 -16.82
C ASP A 29 2.57 3.06 -15.55
N LYS A 30 3.47 4.03 -15.42
CA LYS A 30 3.31 5.03 -14.38
C LYS A 30 2.03 5.82 -14.63
N PRO A 31 1.25 6.13 -13.57
CA PRO A 31 0.01 6.86 -13.75
C PRO A 31 0.28 8.24 -14.35
N ASP A 32 -0.54 8.60 -15.32
CA ASP A 32 -0.54 9.93 -15.94
C ASP A 32 -1.93 10.56 -15.77
N LEU A 33 -1.97 11.71 -15.11
CA LEU A 33 -3.18 12.52 -14.95
C LEU A 33 -3.24 13.70 -15.92
N SER A 34 -2.23 13.89 -16.78
CA SER A 34 -2.23 14.97 -17.76
C SER A 34 -3.24 14.75 -18.90
N ASP A 35 -3.60 13.49 -19.15
CA ASP A 35 -4.46 13.08 -20.26
C ASP A 35 -5.90 12.78 -19.79
N VAL A 36 -6.47 13.72 -19.03
CA VAL A 36 -7.85 13.61 -18.54
C VAL A 36 -8.82 14.08 -19.64
N THR A 37 -9.52 13.12 -20.24
CA THR A 37 -10.53 13.37 -21.30
C THR A 37 -11.96 13.18 -20.82
N ALA A 38 -12.18 12.57 -19.66
CA ALA A 38 -13.51 12.37 -19.10
C ALA A 38 -14.08 13.68 -18.52
N ASP A 39 -15.39 13.85 -18.67
CA ASP A 39 -16.11 14.91 -17.97
C ASP A 39 -16.04 14.70 -16.46
N LEU A 40 -16.04 15.80 -15.70
CA LEU A 40 -16.04 15.74 -14.25
C LEU A 40 -17.32 15.04 -13.76
N PRO A 41 -17.25 13.97 -12.97
CA PRO A 41 -18.42 13.31 -12.43
C PRO A 41 -19.24 14.26 -11.54
N ASN A 42 -20.55 14.07 -11.55
CA ASN A 42 -21.45 14.88 -10.75
C ASN A 42 -21.36 14.49 -9.26
N GLY A 43 -20.79 15.35 -8.43
CA GLY A 43 -20.76 15.22 -6.98
C GLY A 43 -22.09 15.53 -6.26
N GLY A 44 -23.17 15.82 -7.01
CA GLY A 44 -24.50 16.28 -6.54
C GLY A 44 -25.15 15.41 -5.46
N ASP A 45 -26.42 15.01 -5.65
CA ASP A 45 -27.11 14.14 -4.68
C ASP A 45 -26.47 12.75 -4.63
N PRO A 46 -25.86 12.35 -3.50
CA PRO A 46 -25.27 11.03 -3.37
C PRO A 46 -26.38 9.97 -3.39
N LYS A 47 -26.29 9.03 -4.31
CA LYS A 47 -27.25 7.94 -4.48
C LYS A 47 -26.53 6.66 -4.84
N PRO A 48 -27.06 5.49 -4.42
CA PRO A 48 -26.56 4.22 -4.91
C PRO A 48 -26.75 4.11 -6.42
N ILE A 49 -25.80 3.50 -7.11
CA ILE A 49 -25.87 3.27 -8.57
C ILE A 49 -27.03 2.33 -8.93
N VAL A 50 -27.34 1.40 -8.03
CA VAL A 50 -28.45 0.45 -8.13
C VAL A 50 -29.19 0.37 -6.79
N PRO A 51 -30.46 -0.07 -6.78
CA PRO A 51 -31.18 -0.28 -5.51
C PRO A 51 -30.43 -1.24 -4.60
N MET A 52 -30.24 -0.84 -3.34
CA MET A 52 -29.45 -1.55 -2.35
C MET A 52 -30.29 -2.02 -1.17
N LYS A 53 -29.87 -3.12 -0.54
CA LYS A 53 -30.43 -3.64 0.70
C LYS A 53 -29.33 -4.10 1.65
N GLN A 54 -29.64 -4.17 2.93
CA GLN A 54 -28.76 -4.83 3.89
C GLN A 54 -28.77 -6.34 3.65
N ILE A 55 -27.57 -6.93 3.45
CA ILE A 55 -27.39 -8.35 3.15
C ILE A 55 -26.77 -9.13 4.31
N THR A 56 -26.06 -8.44 5.22
CA THR A 56 -25.52 -9.05 6.44
C THR A 56 -25.76 -8.14 7.67
N GLN A 57 -25.54 -8.68 8.85
CA GLN A 57 -25.55 -7.86 10.09
C GLN A 57 -24.39 -6.86 10.08
N CYS A 58 -24.58 -5.74 10.77
CA CYS A 58 -23.50 -4.79 10.98
C CYS A 58 -22.34 -5.43 11.77
N SER A 59 -21.14 -4.95 11.51
CA SER A 59 -19.94 -5.35 12.23
C SER A 59 -20.06 -5.14 13.73
N LEU A 60 -19.24 -5.83 14.49
CA LEU A 60 -19.13 -5.68 15.93
C LEU A 60 -17.71 -5.27 16.29
N SER A 61 -17.57 -4.56 17.38
CA SER A 61 -16.29 -4.17 17.97
C SER A 61 -16.19 -4.66 19.40
N VAL A 62 -14.97 -4.92 19.86
CA VAL A 62 -14.69 -5.31 21.23
C VAL A 62 -13.40 -4.63 21.70
N LEU A 63 -13.33 -4.39 23.02
CA LEU A 63 -12.08 -4.01 23.67
C LEU A 63 -11.47 -5.25 24.32
N THR A 64 -10.21 -5.56 23.98
CA THR A 64 -9.51 -6.69 24.61
C THR A 64 -9.06 -6.34 26.03
N GLU A 65 -8.95 -7.34 26.89
CA GLU A 65 -8.61 -7.15 28.32
C GLU A 65 -7.11 -6.87 28.55
N ASP A 66 -6.26 -7.07 27.54
CA ASP A 66 -4.80 -6.95 27.61
C ASP A 66 -4.28 -5.51 27.43
N ILE A 67 -5.18 -4.49 27.46
CA ILE A 67 -4.84 -3.09 27.20
C ILE A 67 -5.18 -2.18 28.39
N ASP A 68 -4.25 -1.32 28.79
CA ASP A 68 -4.48 -0.25 29.75
C ASP A 68 -4.69 1.09 28.99
N LEU A 69 -5.93 1.49 28.88
CA LEU A 69 -6.31 2.74 28.19
C LEU A 69 -5.93 4.02 28.94
N LYS A 70 -5.53 3.93 30.21
CA LYS A 70 -5.01 5.08 30.97
C LYS A 70 -3.58 5.46 30.57
N GLN A 71 -2.90 4.58 29.87
CA GLN A 71 -1.55 4.82 29.38
C GLN A 71 -1.56 5.06 27.88
N PRO A 72 -0.73 6.00 27.37
CA PRO A 72 -0.54 6.17 25.93
C PRO A 72 -0.09 4.86 25.28
N GLN A 73 -0.76 4.50 24.18
CA GLN A 73 -0.48 3.26 23.47
C GLN A 73 0.87 3.33 22.74
N PRO A 74 1.45 2.20 22.35
CA PRO A 74 2.73 2.17 21.64
C PRO A 74 2.74 3.05 20.37
N ASN A 75 1.65 3.06 19.61
CA ASN A 75 1.51 3.89 18.41
C ASN A 75 1.49 5.38 18.74
N ASP A 76 0.78 5.78 19.81
CA ASP A 76 0.68 7.18 20.25
C ASP A 76 2.06 7.72 20.63
N LYS A 77 2.85 6.91 21.34
CA LYS A 77 4.24 7.24 21.71
C LYS A 77 5.15 7.33 20.48
N ALA A 78 5.03 6.37 19.55
CA ALA A 78 5.83 6.35 18.33
C ALA A 78 5.52 7.54 17.42
N TYR A 79 4.28 8.02 17.45
CA TYR A 79 3.79 9.16 16.68
C TYR A 79 3.95 10.50 17.40
N HIS A 80 4.47 10.50 18.64
CA HIS A 80 4.62 11.70 19.49
C HIS A 80 3.30 12.44 19.71
N LEU A 81 2.19 11.70 19.87
CA LEU A 81 0.84 12.26 19.95
C LEU A 81 0.71 13.29 21.08
N ASP A 82 1.36 13.06 22.21
CA ASP A 82 1.44 13.94 23.37
C ASP A 82 2.04 15.34 23.09
N GLN A 83 2.78 15.50 21.99
CA GLN A 83 3.45 16.73 21.63
C GLN A 83 2.75 17.48 20.50
N LEU A 84 1.90 16.81 19.71
CA LEU A 84 1.32 17.42 18.51
C LEU A 84 0.45 18.64 18.82
N GLY A 85 -0.29 18.60 19.94
CA GLY A 85 -1.13 19.70 20.42
C GLY A 85 -0.38 21.00 20.69
N ASP A 86 0.93 20.95 20.94
CA ASP A 86 1.77 22.13 21.11
C ASP A 86 2.00 22.88 19.78
N TYR A 87 1.78 22.21 18.66
CA TYR A 87 1.98 22.76 17.32
C TYR A 87 0.67 23.17 16.64
N ALA A 88 -0.34 22.32 16.69
CA ALA A 88 -1.63 22.51 16.03
C ALA A 88 -2.67 21.48 16.54
N THR A 89 -3.95 21.73 16.30
CA THR A 89 -5.06 20.86 16.69
C THR A 89 -5.98 20.47 15.52
N GLY A 90 -5.69 20.95 14.32
CA GLY A 90 -6.53 20.77 13.12
C GLY A 90 -7.66 21.80 13.02
N LYS A 91 -7.63 22.85 13.84
CA LYS A 91 -8.68 23.86 13.91
C LYS A 91 -8.82 24.61 12.57
N GLY A 92 -10.06 24.66 12.08
CA GLY A 92 -10.40 25.34 10.84
C GLY A 92 -10.16 24.48 9.57
N VAL A 93 -9.64 23.26 9.73
CA VAL A 93 -9.42 22.33 8.60
C VAL A 93 -10.59 21.35 8.51
N THR A 94 -11.11 21.14 7.30
CA THR A 94 -12.14 20.16 6.99
C THR A 94 -11.52 18.93 6.34
N VAL A 95 -11.67 17.79 6.99
CA VAL A 95 -11.22 16.48 6.52
C VAL A 95 -12.44 15.68 6.03
N ALA A 96 -12.53 15.43 4.73
CA ALA A 96 -13.53 14.50 4.23
C ALA A 96 -13.04 13.06 4.43
N VAL A 97 -13.86 12.22 5.06
CA VAL A 97 -13.63 10.77 5.20
C VAL A 97 -14.58 10.07 4.24
N ILE A 98 -14.03 9.57 3.11
CA ILE A 98 -14.76 8.76 2.14
C ILE A 98 -14.56 7.30 2.51
N ASP A 99 -15.57 6.70 3.17
CA ASP A 99 -15.44 5.40 3.82
C ASP A 99 -16.82 4.71 3.97
N SER A 100 -17.00 3.89 4.99
CA SER A 100 -18.26 3.19 5.32
C SER A 100 -19.30 4.05 6.05
N GLY A 101 -19.03 5.35 6.21
CA GLY A 101 -19.81 6.28 7.03
C GLY A 101 -19.15 6.54 8.38
N VAL A 102 -19.71 7.47 9.18
CA VAL A 102 -19.24 7.79 10.53
C VAL A 102 -20.41 7.87 11.47
N THR A 103 -20.44 7.05 12.51
CA THR A 103 -21.47 7.13 13.55
C THR A 103 -21.26 8.36 14.43
N PRO A 104 -22.29 9.20 14.68
CA PRO A 104 -22.18 10.32 15.59
C PRO A 104 -21.67 9.88 16.96
N ASN A 105 -20.65 10.57 17.45
CA ASN A 105 -19.94 10.24 18.67
C ASN A 105 -19.65 11.51 19.47
N PRO A 106 -19.83 11.53 20.82
CA PRO A 106 -19.55 12.72 21.62
C PRO A 106 -18.10 13.20 21.53
N ARG A 107 -17.18 12.33 21.10
CA ARG A 107 -15.77 12.67 20.86
C ARG A 107 -15.49 13.14 19.42
N LEU A 108 -16.51 13.28 18.58
CA LEU A 108 -16.45 13.89 17.24
C LEU A 108 -17.46 15.04 17.15
N PRO A 109 -17.30 16.12 17.96
CA PRO A 109 -18.27 17.20 18.01
C PRO A 109 -18.39 17.99 16.69
N ASN A 110 -17.34 17.98 15.85
CA ASN A 110 -17.27 18.66 14.57
C ASN A 110 -17.61 17.73 13.40
N LEU A 111 -18.44 16.71 13.61
CA LEU A 111 -18.87 15.78 12.56
C LEU A 111 -20.01 16.40 11.75
N ILE A 112 -19.89 16.41 10.42
CA ILE A 112 -20.92 16.90 9.50
C ILE A 112 -21.27 15.86 8.43
N ALA A 113 -22.52 15.89 7.98
CA ALA A 113 -23.06 14.99 6.96
C ALA A 113 -22.54 15.36 5.57
N GLY A 114 -21.89 14.43 4.90
CA GLY A 114 -21.36 14.55 3.54
C GLY A 114 -22.26 13.92 2.50
N GLY A 115 -22.96 12.85 2.83
CA GLY A 115 -23.85 12.10 1.95
C GLY A 115 -23.54 10.61 1.90
N ASP A 116 -24.40 9.85 1.24
CA ASP A 116 -24.38 8.39 1.26
C ASP A 116 -24.65 7.80 -0.15
N TYR A 117 -23.63 7.19 -0.73
CA TYR A 117 -23.71 6.50 -2.02
C TYR A 117 -24.15 5.03 -1.89
N VAL A 118 -24.38 4.54 -0.65
CA VAL A 118 -24.83 3.16 -0.37
C VAL A 118 -26.33 3.08 -0.30
N MET A 119 -26.98 4.00 0.44
CA MET A 119 -28.43 4.01 0.66
C MET A 119 -29.11 5.34 0.30
N GLY A 120 -28.34 6.38 -0.06
CA GLY A 120 -28.88 7.70 -0.33
C GLY A 120 -29.27 8.47 0.94
N GLU A 121 -28.67 8.15 2.08
CA GLU A 121 -28.85 8.81 3.38
C GLU A 121 -27.81 9.96 3.53
N ASP A 122 -27.49 10.34 4.75
CA ASP A 122 -26.64 11.50 5.06
C ASP A 122 -25.15 11.18 5.28
N GLY A 123 -24.79 9.90 5.38
CA GLY A 123 -23.42 9.42 5.65
C GLY A 123 -23.09 9.26 7.13
N LEU A 124 -24.04 9.54 8.03
CA LEU A 124 -23.85 9.44 9.49
C LEU A 124 -24.24 8.07 10.06
N LYS A 125 -24.18 7.04 9.24
CA LYS A 125 -24.47 5.66 9.61
C LYS A 125 -23.33 4.76 9.16
N ASP A 126 -22.69 4.10 10.13
CA ASP A 126 -21.53 3.22 9.89
C ASP A 126 -21.85 1.80 10.38
N CYS A 127 -22.31 0.94 9.47
CA CYS A 127 -22.62 -0.45 9.76
C CYS A 127 -21.36 -1.35 9.75
N ASP A 128 -20.31 -0.91 9.10
CA ASP A 128 -19.04 -1.63 8.95
C ASP A 128 -18.04 -1.28 10.05
N HIS A 129 -18.29 -0.22 10.81
CA HIS A 129 -17.46 0.32 11.88
C HIS A 129 -16.16 0.99 11.42
N HIS A 130 -15.82 0.87 10.13
CA HIS A 130 -14.49 1.24 9.64
C HIS A 130 -14.29 2.77 9.57
N GLY A 131 -15.23 3.51 8.98
CA GLY A 131 -15.12 4.97 8.87
C GLY A 131 -15.14 5.70 10.22
N THR A 132 -15.84 5.15 11.21
CA THR A 132 -15.84 5.69 12.59
C THR A 132 -14.48 5.48 13.25
N LEU A 133 -13.86 4.31 13.10
CA LEU A 133 -12.51 4.03 13.58
C LEU A 133 -11.49 4.98 12.93
N VAL A 134 -11.54 5.14 11.61
CA VAL A 134 -10.69 6.07 10.85
C VAL A 134 -10.86 7.51 11.35
N SER A 135 -12.10 7.97 11.50
CA SER A 135 -12.41 9.33 11.99
C SER A 135 -11.95 9.55 13.43
N GLY A 136 -12.00 8.51 14.27
CA GLY A 136 -11.48 8.55 15.63
C GLY A 136 -9.97 8.81 15.67
N ILE A 137 -9.18 8.13 14.83
CA ILE A 137 -7.73 8.36 14.72
C ILE A 137 -7.45 9.79 14.23
N ILE A 138 -8.25 10.29 13.30
CA ILE A 138 -8.06 11.64 12.75
C ILE A 138 -8.40 12.70 13.80
N ALA A 139 -9.59 12.64 14.45
CA ALA A 139 -10.16 13.80 15.11
C ALA A 139 -10.90 13.55 16.46
N ALA A 140 -10.68 12.39 17.10
CA ALA A 140 -11.33 12.18 18.40
C ALA A 140 -10.86 13.20 19.45
N GLN A 141 -11.80 13.86 20.12
CA GLN A 141 -11.51 14.71 21.26
C GLN A 141 -10.96 13.89 22.44
N PRO A 142 -10.05 14.45 23.26
CA PRO A 142 -9.56 13.80 24.46
C PRO A 142 -10.69 13.55 25.47
N SER A 143 -10.47 12.63 26.40
CA SER A 143 -11.39 12.26 27.46
C SER A 143 -10.64 12.05 28.78
N ASP A 144 -11.26 12.37 29.90
CA ASP A 144 -10.71 12.08 31.24
C ASP A 144 -10.72 10.55 31.55
N GLU A 145 -11.44 9.76 30.75
CA GLU A 145 -11.59 8.32 30.97
C GLU A 145 -10.41 7.50 30.45
N ASP A 146 -9.66 8.04 29.47
CA ASP A 146 -8.55 7.35 28.81
C ASP A 146 -7.49 8.33 28.33
N SER A 147 -6.37 7.82 27.76
CA SER A 147 -5.28 8.63 27.22
C SER A 147 -5.36 8.84 25.72
N PHE A 148 -6.37 8.25 25.05
CA PHE A 148 -6.50 8.34 23.60
C PHE A 148 -7.08 9.68 23.17
N HIS A 149 -6.58 10.23 22.07
CA HIS A 149 -7.23 11.28 21.28
C HIS A 149 -6.80 11.18 19.81
N GLY A 150 -7.53 11.83 18.93
CA GLY A 150 -7.15 11.92 17.51
C GLY A 150 -5.94 12.83 17.29
N ILE A 151 -5.36 12.73 16.11
CA ILE A 151 -4.19 13.51 15.71
C ILE A 151 -4.53 15.00 15.61
N ALA A 152 -5.71 15.33 15.07
CA ALA A 152 -6.22 16.67 14.82
C ALA A 152 -7.61 16.85 15.47
N PRO A 153 -7.70 16.91 16.83
CA PRO A 153 -8.98 16.83 17.53
C PRO A 153 -9.96 17.96 17.21
N ASP A 154 -9.49 19.13 16.78
CA ASP A 154 -10.35 20.25 16.43
C ASP A 154 -10.73 20.32 14.93
N ALA A 155 -10.25 19.36 14.11
CA ALA A 155 -10.65 19.27 12.72
C ALA A 155 -12.14 18.95 12.55
N THR A 156 -12.72 19.43 11.47
CA THR A 156 -14.09 19.07 11.06
C THR A 156 -14.04 17.77 10.24
N ILE A 157 -14.83 16.78 10.61
CA ILE A 157 -14.99 15.54 9.82
C ILE A 157 -16.22 15.66 8.93
N LEU A 158 -16.02 15.63 7.62
CA LEU A 158 -17.08 15.52 6.62
C LEU A 158 -17.23 14.05 6.23
N SER A 159 -18.28 13.39 6.74
CA SER A 159 -18.51 11.96 6.48
C SER A 159 -19.19 11.73 5.13
N ILE A 160 -18.55 10.99 4.23
CA ILE A 160 -19.12 10.53 2.96
C ILE A 160 -19.11 9.01 2.94
N ARG A 161 -20.30 8.41 3.04
CA ARG A 161 -20.44 6.95 2.95
C ARG A 161 -20.41 6.50 1.50
N GLN A 162 -19.34 5.84 1.10
CA GLN A 162 -19.12 5.38 -0.27
C GLN A 162 -19.21 3.86 -0.40
N THR A 163 -18.90 3.13 0.65
CA THR A 163 -18.87 1.66 0.64
C THR A 163 -19.55 1.07 1.86
N SER A 164 -19.93 -0.20 1.77
CA SER A 164 -20.30 -1.03 2.91
C SER A 164 -20.28 -2.50 2.52
N GLY A 165 -19.64 -3.34 3.34
CA GLY A 165 -19.70 -4.78 3.21
C GLY A 165 -21.02 -5.39 3.74
N ALA A 166 -21.81 -4.62 4.51
CA ALA A 166 -23.07 -5.06 5.04
C ALA A 166 -24.23 -4.86 4.06
N PHE A 167 -24.04 -4.11 2.97
CA PHE A 167 -25.08 -3.81 1.98
C PHE A 167 -24.67 -4.33 0.61
N GLY A 168 -25.66 -4.77 -0.15
CA GLY A 168 -25.49 -5.25 -1.52
C GLY A 168 -26.71 -4.93 -2.39
N PRO A 169 -26.62 -5.13 -3.72
CA PRO A 169 -27.72 -4.90 -4.62
C PRO A 169 -28.97 -5.70 -4.23
N GLU A 170 -30.15 -5.14 -4.46
CA GLU A 170 -31.42 -5.87 -4.27
C GLU A 170 -31.55 -7.04 -5.24
N ASN A 171 -31.03 -6.89 -6.47
CA ASN A 171 -31.05 -7.90 -7.52
C ASN A 171 -29.63 -8.46 -7.74
N GLU A 172 -29.52 -9.78 -7.87
CA GLU A 172 -28.23 -10.45 -8.12
C GLU A 172 -27.59 -10.04 -9.45
N GLU A 173 -28.41 -9.70 -10.46
CA GLU A 173 -27.94 -9.23 -11.78
C GLU A 173 -27.14 -7.92 -11.70
N ASP A 174 -27.32 -7.15 -10.63
CA ASP A 174 -26.62 -5.89 -10.37
C ASP A 174 -25.34 -6.07 -9.53
N SER A 175 -24.99 -7.31 -9.15
CA SER A 175 -23.82 -7.58 -8.28
C SER A 175 -22.49 -7.04 -8.82
N GLY A 176 -22.33 -6.99 -10.16
CA GLY A 176 -21.17 -6.38 -10.81
C GLY A 176 -21.16 -4.85 -10.81
N LYS A 177 -22.23 -4.19 -10.36
CA LYS A 177 -22.36 -2.72 -10.26
C LYS A 177 -22.27 -2.24 -8.81
N ALA A 178 -21.71 -3.06 -7.96
CA ALA A 178 -21.77 -2.95 -6.51
C ALA A 178 -21.24 -1.63 -5.91
N THR A 179 -21.49 -1.49 -4.64
CA THR A 179 -21.32 -0.36 -3.72
C THR A 179 -19.94 0.30 -3.66
N SER A 180 -18.88 -0.35 -4.08
CA SER A 180 -17.50 0.16 -4.05
C SER A 180 -16.96 0.42 -5.44
N SER A 181 -17.78 0.99 -6.32
CA SER A 181 -17.33 1.30 -7.68
C SER A 181 -16.39 2.51 -7.68
N LEU A 182 -15.44 2.53 -8.62
CA LEU A 182 -14.57 3.70 -8.84
C LEU A 182 -15.39 4.94 -9.22
N ALA A 183 -16.57 4.77 -9.83
CA ALA A 183 -17.47 5.86 -10.18
C ALA A 183 -18.08 6.53 -8.93
N THR A 184 -18.53 5.78 -7.93
CA THR A 184 -19.01 6.37 -6.66
C THR A 184 -17.88 7.00 -5.86
N LEU A 185 -16.68 6.45 -5.91
CA LEU A 185 -15.49 7.06 -5.31
C LEU A 185 -15.18 8.40 -5.98
N ALA A 186 -15.17 8.45 -7.30
CA ALA A 186 -14.95 9.68 -8.08
C ALA A 186 -16.00 10.75 -7.74
N ALA A 187 -17.29 10.40 -7.72
CA ALA A 187 -18.37 11.31 -7.31
C ALA A 187 -18.21 11.78 -5.86
N GLY A 188 -17.78 10.91 -4.95
CA GLY A 188 -17.48 11.23 -3.56
C GLY A 188 -16.33 12.24 -3.42
N ILE A 189 -15.26 12.10 -4.21
CA ILE A 189 -14.14 13.06 -4.25
C ILE A 189 -14.64 14.43 -4.71
N VAL A 190 -15.36 14.52 -5.84
CA VAL A 190 -15.92 15.79 -6.32
C VAL A 190 -16.81 16.42 -5.27
N ARG A 191 -17.68 15.62 -4.64
CA ARG A 191 -18.55 16.11 -3.57
C ARG A 191 -17.77 16.64 -2.37
N ALA A 192 -16.71 15.99 -1.95
CA ALA A 192 -15.85 16.44 -0.86
C ALA A 192 -15.24 17.82 -1.19
N VAL A 193 -14.69 17.98 -2.38
CA VAL A 193 -14.14 19.25 -2.87
C VAL A 193 -15.21 20.33 -2.89
N ASP A 194 -16.39 20.06 -3.45
CA ASP A 194 -17.51 21.03 -3.57
C ASP A 194 -18.07 21.42 -2.19
N LYS A 195 -17.91 20.57 -1.18
CA LYS A 195 -18.27 20.86 0.21
C LYS A 195 -17.15 21.54 1.02
N GLY A 196 -16.04 21.88 0.38
CA GLY A 196 -14.95 22.64 0.99
C GLY A 196 -14.03 21.81 1.86
N ALA A 197 -13.80 20.55 1.52
CA ALA A 197 -12.76 19.77 2.16
C ALA A 197 -11.38 20.30 1.79
N ASP A 198 -10.49 20.40 2.78
CA ASP A 198 -9.07 20.74 2.62
C ASP A 198 -8.22 19.47 2.42
N VAL A 199 -8.67 18.38 3.04
CA VAL A 199 -8.04 17.06 2.95
C VAL A 199 -9.12 16.01 2.70
N ILE A 200 -8.83 15.04 1.84
CA ILE A 200 -9.69 13.87 1.62
C ILE A 200 -8.93 12.61 2.02
N ASN A 201 -9.46 11.89 3.01
CA ASN A 201 -9.00 10.54 3.38
C ASN A 201 -9.83 9.50 2.65
N MET A 202 -9.16 8.61 1.93
CA MET A 202 -9.76 7.45 1.25
C MET A 202 -9.13 6.18 1.82
N SER A 203 -9.74 5.62 2.86
CA SER A 203 -9.29 4.36 3.47
C SER A 203 -9.93 3.14 2.79
N VAL A 204 -10.43 3.33 1.57
CA VAL A 204 -11.04 2.30 0.72
C VAL A 204 -10.13 2.02 -0.47
N THR A 205 -9.94 0.74 -0.79
CA THR A 205 -9.09 0.31 -1.89
C THR A 205 -9.77 -0.77 -2.72
N SER A 206 -9.52 -0.75 -4.02
CA SER A 206 -9.92 -1.81 -4.95
C SER A 206 -8.70 -2.28 -5.73
N CYS A 207 -8.44 -3.58 -5.69
CA CYS A 207 -7.27 -4.16 -6.34
C CYS A 207 -7.64 -4.84 -7.66
N TYR A 208 -6.76 -4.70 -8.64
CA TYR A 208 -6.95 -5.24 -9.98
C TYR A 208 -5.65 -5.86 -10.50
N ASP A 209 -5.76 -6.93 -11.26
CA ASP A 209 -4.66 -7.36 -12.14
C ASP A 209 -4.28 -6.20 -13.07
N SER A 210 -2.99 -5.94 -13.24
CA SER A 210 -2.48 -4.84 -14.07
C SER A 210 -2.93 -4.88 -15.53
N LYS A 211 -3.38 -6.04 -16.00
CA LYS A 211 -3.90 -6.26 -17.36
C LYS A 211 -5.42 -6.13 -17.44
N ALA A 212 -6.09 -5.93 -16.31
CA ALA A 212 -7.54 -5.77 -16.32
C ALA A 212 -7.93 -4.46 -17.01
N ALA A 213 -8.90 -4.52 -17.90
CA ALA A 213 -9.48 -3.32 -18.51
C ALA A 213 -10.43 -2.66 -17.50
N VAL A 214 -9.91 -1.76 -16.69
CA VAL A 214 -10.67 -1.00 -15.69
C VAL A 214 -10.92 0.40 -16.22
N ASP A 215 -12.19 0.81 -16.26
CA ASP A 215 -12.52 2.20 -16.57
C ASP A 215 -12.21 3.10 -15.37
N THR A 216 -11.27 4.00 -15.56
CA THR A 216 -10.78 4.92 -14.54
C THR A 216 -10.94 6.38 -14.93
N GLY A 217 -11.66 6.68 -16.02
CA GLY A 217 -11.83 8.03 -16.55
C GLY A 217 -12.39 9.00 -15.51
N ASP A 218 -13.51 8.63 -14.89
CA ASP A 218 -14.15 9.44 -13.84
C ASP A 218 -13.25 9.67 -12.64
N LEU A 219 -12.52 8.63 -12.21
CA LEU A 219 -11.60 8.73 -11.09
C LEU A 219 -10.44 9.68 -11.40
N LYS A 220 -9.82 9.56 -12.57
CA LYS A 220 -8.78 10.50 -13.02
C LYS A 220 -9.27 11.94 -13.04
N ALA A 221 -10.47 12.19 -13.57
CA ALA A 221 -11.07 13.52 -13.61
C ALA A 221 -11.28 14.10 -12.20
N ALA A 222 -11.79 13.28 -11.26
CA ALA A 222 -12.02 13.69 -9.88
C ALA A 222 -10.72 13.97 -9.12
N LEU A 223 -9.69 13.12 -9.27
CA LEU A 223 -8.37 13.32 -8.65
C LEU A 223 -7.71 14.61 -9.16
N ASN A 224 -7.72 14.81 -10.48
CA ASN A 224 -7.19 16.03 -11.10
C ASN A 224 -7.94 17.28 -10.63
N TYR A 225 -9.27 17.21 -10.52
CA TYR A 225 -10.09 18.30 -10.00
C TYR A 225 -9.70 18.67 -8.56
N ALA A 226 -9.60 17.68 -7.68
CA ALA A 226 -9.21 17.90 -6.29
C ALA A 226 -7.81 18.54 -6.20
N HIS A 227 -6.84 18.01 -6.94
CA HIS A 227 -5.48 18.56 -7.00
C HIS A 227 -5.47 20.02 -7.49
N GLN A 228 -6.20 20.34 -8.57
CA GLN A 228 -6.33 21.72 -9.08
C GLN A 228 -7.00 22.67 -8.08
N LYS A 229 -7.87 22.17 -7.22
CA LYS A 229 -8.49 22.94 -6.13
C LYS A 229 -7.57 23.09 -4.90
N GLY A 230 -6.40 22.44 -4.89
CA GLY A 230 -5.46 22.47 -3.78
C GLY A 230 -5.84 21.54 -2.64
N VAL A 231 -6.75 20.60 -2.85
CA VAL A 231 -7.17 19.62 -1.84
C VAL A 231 -6.16 18.49 -1.75
N VAL A 232 -5.67 18.20 -0.55
CA VAL A 232 -4.70 17.11 -0.32
C VAL A 232 -5.45 15.78 -0.29
N LEU A 233 -4.99 14.83 -1.09
CA LEU A 233 -5.56 13.48 -1.18
C LEU A 233 -4.65 12.48 -0.45
N VAL A 234 -5.21 11.74 0.50
CA VAL A 234 -4.51 10.69 1.26
C VAL A 234 -5.26 9.38 1.13
N THR A 235 -4.57 8.30 0.86
CA THR A 235 -5.18 6.98 0.68
C THR A 235 -4.37 5.85 1.31
N ALA A 236 -5.05 4.77 1.67
CA ALA A 236 -4.42 3.52 2.03
C ALA A 236 -3.71 2.88 0.83
N ALA A 237 -2.52 2.30 1.03
CA ALA A 237 -1.78 1.60 -0.03
C ALA A 237 -2.49 0.31 -0.51
N GLY A 238 -3.39 -0.23 0.31
CA GLY A 238 -4.05 -1.51 0.14
C GLY A 238 -3.51 -2.56 1.12
N ASN A 239 -4.34 -3.55 1.42
CA ASN A 239 -3.97 -4.65 2.29
C ASN A 239 -3.93 -5.96 1.50
N VAL A 240 -2.90 -6.78 1.76
CA VAL A 240 -2.77 -8.08 1.10
C VAL A 240 -3.93 -8.99 1.52
N ASP A 241 -4.56 -9.59 0.52
CA ASP A 241 -5.51 -10.69 0.69
C ASP A 241 -5.05 -11.92 -0.11
N ASN A 242 -5.83 -12.99 -0.11
CA ASN A 242 -5.48 -14.22 -0.82
C ASN A 242 -5.96 -14.25 -2.27
N ASP A 243 -6.76 -13.27 -2.70
CA ASP A 243 -7.53 -13.37 -3.94
C ASP A 243 -7.24 -12.23 -4.92
N THR A 244 -7.29 -10.97 -4.48
CA THR A 244 -7.28 -9.80 -5.37
C THR A 244 -6.17 -8.81 -5.08
N CYS A 245 -5.86 -8.56 -3.81
CA CYS A 245 -4.83 -7.61 -3.38
C CYS A 245 -3.51 -8.35 -3.14
N ILE A 246 -2.80 -8.66 -4.22
CA ILE A 246 -1.53 -9.42 -4.18
C ILE A 246 -0.36 -8.44 -4.13
N THR A 247 0.60 -8.72 -3.25
CA THR A 247 1.79 -7.89 -3.11
C THR A 247 2.66 -7.90 -4.37
N ASN A 248 3.25 -6.76 -4.69
CA ASN A 248 4.13 -6.58 -5.83
C ASN A 248 5.61 -6.76 -5.44
N PRO A 249 6.52 -6.89 -6.43
CA PRO A 249 7.93 -7.01 -6.18
C PRO A 249 8.50 -5.84 -5.36
N SER A 250 9.55 -6.15 -4.61
CA SER A 250 10.26 -5.20 -3.77
C SER A 250 10.97 -4.12 -4.59
N TYR A 251 11.30 -3.01 -3.93
CA TYR A 251 12.21 -2.01 -4.43
C TYR A 251 13.56 -2.64 -4.86
N ASP A 252 14.04 -2.31 -6.06
CA ASP A 252 15.30 -2.80 -6.61
C ASP A 252 16.31 -1.64 -6.81
N PRO A 253 17.23 -1.40 -5.87
CA PRO A 253 18.23 -0.35 -6.00
C PRO A 253 19.24 -0.61 -7.12
N SER A 254 19.35 -1.85 -7.60
CA SER A 254 20.26 -2.24 -8.70
C SER A 254 19.72 -1.87 -10.08
N ASN A 255 18.44 -1.56 -10.21
CA ASN A 255 17.82 -1.08 -11.43
C ASN A 255 17.67 0.45 -11.44
N PRO A 256 18.67 1.22 -11.94
CA PRO A 256 18.63 2.68 -11.86
C PRO A 256 17.51 3.33 -12.68
N ARG A 257 16.92 2.59 -13.65
CA ARG A 257 15.85 3.08 -14.53
C ARG A 257 14.48 2.93 -13.90
N ASP A 258 14.31 1.90 -13.06
CA ASP A 258 13.06 1.57 -12.40
C ASP A 258 13.30 1.00 -11.00
N LYS A 259 13.83 1.82 -10.11
CA LYS A 259 14.12 1.43 -8.72
C LYS A 259 12.88 0.98 -7.96
N ARG A 260 11.71 1.56 -8.29
CA ARG A 260 10.42 1.23 -7.67
C ARG A 260 9.79 -0.04 -8.24
N ASN A 261 10.37 -0.60 -9.30
CA ASN A 261 9.95 -1.84 -9.94
C ASN A 261 8.51 -1.79 -10.51
N TRP A 262 8.19 -0.70 -11.21
CA TRP A 262 6.93 -0.55 -11.96
C TRP A 262 6.77 -1.65 -13.01
N ASP A 263 7.84 -1.97 -13.71
CA ASP A 263 7.88 -3.01 -14.74
C ASP A 263 7.53 -4.40 -14.19
N GLY A 264 7.76 -4.62 -12.90
CA GLY A 264 7.48 -5.89 -12.21
C GLY A 264 6.11 -5.94 -11.51
N ALA A 265 5.38 -4.83 -11.45
CA ALA A 265 4.10 -4.80 -10.78
C ALA A 265 3.04 -5.59 -11.56
N SER A 266 2.34 -6.49 -10.90
CA SER A 266 1.33 -7.37 -11.49
C SER A 266 -0.10 -7.00 -11.08
N HIS A 267 -0.27 -6.30 -9.97
CA HIS A 267 -1.54 -5.86 -9.42
C HIS A 267 -1.46 -4.40 -9.05
N ILE A 268 -2.54 -3.68 -9.20
CA ILE A 268 -2.65 -2.26 -8.86
C ILE A 268 -3.71 -2.05 -7.78
N SER A 269 -3.47 -1.11 -6.88
CA SER A 269 -4.40 -0.69 -5.83
C SER A 269 -4.96 0.69 -6.18
N MET A 270 -6.26 0.78 -6.39
CA MET A 270 -6.94 2.04 -6.67
C MET A 270 -7.60 2.59 -5.39
N PRO A 271 -7.49 3.90 -5.13
CA PRO A 271 -6.91 4.97 -5.95
C PRO A 271 -5.40 5.17 -5.76
N SER A 272 -4.75 4.43 -4.86
CA SER A 272 -3.34 4.52 -4.45
C SER A 272 -2.34 4.55 -5.62
N TYR A 273 -2.67 3.82 -6.70
CA TYR A 273 -1.89 3.78 -7.93
C TYR A 273 -1.57 5.18 -8.51
N TYR A 274 -2.43 6.18 -8.29
CA TYR A 274 -2.31 7.51 -8.88
C TYR A 274 -1.34 8.46 -8.14
N THR A 275 -0.29 7.94 -7.52
CA THR A 275 0.82 8.78 -7.05
C THR A 275 1.53 9.45 -8.25
N PRO A 276 2.00 10.71 -8.19
CA PRO A 276 2.07 11.59 -7.02
C PRO A 276 0.84 12.45 -6.74
N ALA A 277 -0.25 12.33 -7.51
CA ALA A 277 -1.43 13.15 -7.26
C ALA A 277 -2.17 12.82 -5.96
N ILE A 278 -1.81 11.72 -5.32
CA ILE A 278 -2.40 11.21 -4.09
C ILE A 278 -1.29 10.63 -3.21
N ILE A 279 -1.31 10.94 -1.92
CA ILE A 279 -0.36 10.41 -0.95
C ILE A 279 -0.79 8.99 -0.56
N SER A 280 -0.05 8.01 -1.01
CA SER A 280 -0.30 6.60 -0.73
C SER A 280 0.44 6.15 0.52
N VAL A 281 -0.30 5.62 1.50
CA VAL A 281 0.22 5.31 2.83
C VAL A 281 0.28 3.81 3.07
N GLY A 282 1.50 3.28 3.21
CA GLY A 282 1.77 1.94 3.71
C GLY A 282 1.73 1.85 5.23
N GLY A 283 1.90 0.66 5.76
CA GLY A 283 1.83 0.41 7.20
C GLY A 283 3.18 0.16 7.86
N SER A 284 3.26 0.52 9.14
CA SER A 284 4.34 0.12 10.05
C SER A 284 3.77 -0.29 11.42
N ASN A 285 4.58 -0.97 12.22
CA ASN A 285 4.28 -1.12 13.64
C ASN A 285 4.84 0.07 14.45
N ALA A 286 4.59 0.10 15.75
CA ALA A 286 5.07 1.13 16.65
C ALA A 286 6.61 1.23 16.77
N LYS A 287 7.36 0.22 16.32
CA LYS A 287 8.84 0.23 16.27
C LYS A 287 9.38 0.75 14.96
N GLY A 288 8.51 1.03 13.98
CA GLY A 288 8.88 1.44 12.64
C GLY A 288 9.22 0.29 11.69
N ASP A 289 8.98 -0.97 12.10
CA ASP A 289 9.12 -2.11 11.19
C ASP A 289 7.95 -2.11 10.18
N PRO A 290 8.18 -2.53 8.92
CA PRO A 290 7.14 -2.59 7.91
C PRO A 290 5.98 -3.52 8.31
N PHE A 291 4.74 -3.07 8.13
CA PHE A 291 3.56 -3.91 8.24
C PHE A 291 3.44 -4.81 7.00
N LEU A 292 3.66 -6.11 7.18
CA LEU A 292 3.65 -7.07 6.07
C LEU A 292 2.28 -7.29 5.43
N GLY A 293 1.20 -6.84 6.08
CA GLY A 293 -0.13 -6.79 5.49
C GLY A 293 -0.31 -5.68 4.45
N THR A 294 0.67 -4.76 4.30
CA THR A 294 0.63 -3.75 3.24
C THR A 294 0.74 -4.40 1.87
N MET A 295 -0.15 -4.07 0.95
CA MET A 295 0.02 -4.37 -0.47
C MET A 295 1.18 -3.53 -1.00
N ALA A 296 2.38 -4.14 -1.04
CA ALA A 296 3.56 -3.47 -1.56
C ALA A 296 3.36 -3.06 -3.01
N GLY A 297 3.79 -1.85 -3.35
CA GLY A 297 3.70 -1.34 -4.72
C GLY A 297 4.56 -0.11 -4.94
N PRO A 298 4.89 0.19 -6.21
CA PRO A 298 5.72 1.34 -6.56
C PRO A 298 5.07 2.68 -6.21
N TRP A 299 3.79 2.71 -5.92
CA TRP A 299 3.00 3.89 -5.54
C TRP A 299 3.11 4.28 -4.06
N VAL A 300 3.59 3.42 -3.16
CA VAL A 300 3.63 3.73 -1.73
C VAL A 300 4.61 4.87 -1.44
N ASP A 301 4.12 5.97 -0.89
CA ASP A 301 4.91 7.19 -0.66
C ASP A 301 5.57 7.22 0.71
N VAL A 302 4.79 6.96 1.76
CA VAL A 302 5.21 6.96 3.16
C VAL A 302 4.49 5.88 3.93
N ALA A 303 4.84 5.66 5.21
CA ALA A 303 4.13 4.75 6.10
C ALA A 303 3.79 5.41 7.43
N ALA A 304 2.80 4.84 8.13
CA ALA A 304 2.40 5.23 9.47
C ALA A 304 1.89 4.00 10.25
N PRO A 305 1.57 4.11 11.55
CA PRO A 305 1.10 2.98 12.36
C PRO A 305 -0.11 2.27 11.74
N ALA A 306 -0.02 0.96 11.60
CA ALA A 306 -1.03 0.10 10.97
C ALA A 306 -1.40 -1.14 11.77
N GLU A 307 -0.78 -1.39 12.91
CA GLU A 307 -1.01 -2.56 13.76
C GLU A 307 -1.37 -2.15 15.17
N GLU A 308 -2.10 -3.02 15.88
CA GLU A 308 -2.51 -2.79 17.28
C GLU A 308 -3.23 -1.44 17.46
N ILE A 309 -4.14 -1.13 16.57
CA ILE A 309 -4.87 0.12 16.53
C ILE A 309 -5.92 0.19 17.66
N VAL A 310 -5.99 1.35 18.28
CA VAL A 310 -7.06 1.75 19.19
C VAL A 310 -7.79 2.93 18.58
N SER A 311 -9.12 2.92 18.64
CA SER A 311 -9.93 4.05 18.18
C SER A 311 -11.32 4.06 18.81
N LEU A 312 -12.16 5.01 18.40
CA LEU A 312 -13.53 5.14 18.90
C LEU A 312 -14.38 3.92 18.58
N ASP A 313 -15.07 3.41 19.59
CA ASP A 313 -16.10 2.39 19.38
C ASP A 313 -17.28 3.00 18.61
N PRO A 314 -17.67 2.39 17.49
CA PRO A 314 -18.77 2.85 16.66
C PRO A 314 -20.17 2.76 17.31
N ASP A 315 -20.26 2.33 18.57
CA ASP A 315 -21.50 2.35 19.34
C ASP A 315 -22.03 3.79 19.65
N GLY A 316 -21.24 4.81 19.31
CA GLY A 316 -21.60 6.23 19.47
C GLY A 316 -21.55 6.75 20.90
N LYS A 317 -20.95 6.03 21.86
CA LYS A 317 -20.95 6.37 23.29
C LYS A 317 -19.62 6.93 23.81
N GLY A 318 -18.67 7.24 22.93
CA GLY A 318 -17.36 7.79 23.31
C GLY A 318 -16.36 6.79 23.86
N LYS A 319 -16.70 5.50 23.88
CA LYS A 319 -15.80 4.41 24.29
C LYS A 319 -14.77 4.11 23.22
N LEU A 320 -13.80 3.29 23.58
CA LEU A 320 -12.74 2.82 22.68
C LEU A 320 -12.88 1.33 22.39
N THR A 321 -12.32 0.95 21.25
CA THR A 321 -12.17 -0.44 20.81
C THR A 321 -10.80 -0.66 20.16
N ASN A 322 -10.33 -1.91 20.13
CA ASN A 322 -9.06 -2.27 19.49
C ASN A 322 -9.12 -3.58 18.71
N ALA A 323 -10.31 -4.19 18.61
CA ALA A 323 -10.45 -5.48 17.97
C ALA A 323 -11.84 -5.73 17.40
N SER A 324 -11.93 -6.67 16.46
CA SER A 324 -13.17 -7.29 15.99
C SER A 324 -13.32 -8.67 16.63
N PRO A 325 -14.51 -9.06 17.12
CA PRO A 325 -14.71 -10.35 17.77
C PRO A 325 -14.56 -11.50 16.78
N LYS A 326 -14.04 -12.64 17.25
CA LYS A 326 -14.19 -13.93 16.57
C LYS A 326 -15.44 -14.63 17.11
N GLY A 327 -16.54 -14.57 16.37
CA GLY A 327 -17.83 -15.11 16.80
C GLY A 327 -18.67 -14.15 17.65
N GLU A 328 -19.57 -14.67 18.48
CA GLU A 328 -20.52 -13.84 19.22
C GLU A 328 -19.85 -13.04 20.35
N LYS A 329 -19.51 -11.77 20.10
CA LYS A 329 -19.12 -10.74 21.08
C LYS A 329 -18.06 -11.14 22.13
N SER A 330 -17.17 -12.08 21.80
CA SER A 330 -16.10 -12.50 22.71
C SER A 330 -14.81 -11.72 22.42
N SER A 331 -14.16 -11.19 23.46
CA SER A 331 -12.81 -10.64 23.37
C SER A 331 -11.75 -11.73 23.27
N GLU A 332 -12.06 -12.97 23.66
CA GLU A 332 -11.14 -14.09 23.58
C GLU A 332 -10.87 -14.49 22.12
N GLY A 333 -9.60 -14.40 21.72
CA GLY A 333 -9.17 -14.66 20.34
C GLY A 333 -9.67 -13.62 19.34
N ALA A 334 -10.10 -12.42 19.75
CA ALA A 334 -10.49 -11.33 18.87
C ALA A 334 -9.35 -10.92 17.94
N ASN A 335 -9.69 -10.47 16.73
CA ASN A 335 -8.72 -9.96 15.77
C ASN A 335 -8.40 -8.50 16.11
N LYS A 336 -7.16 -8.21 16.50
CA LYS A 336 -6.71 -6.81 16.73
C LYS A 336 -6.87 -6.01 15.44
N LEU A 337 -7.25 -4.74 15.58
CA LEU A 337 -7.40 -3.84 14.44
C LEU A 337 -6.04 -3.59 13.78
N SER A 338 -5.97 -3.82 12.48
CA SER A 338 -4.78 -3.57 11.67
C SER A 338 -5.17 -3.28 10.22
N GLY A 339 -4.34 -2.48 9.52
CA GLY A 339 -4.53 -2.16 8.11
C GLY A 339 -3.96 -0.81 7.72
N THR A 340 -3.63 -0.68 6.45
CA THR A 340 -3.14 0.58 5.85
C THR A 340 -4.19 1.69 5.88
N SER A 341 -5.47 1.35 6.05
CA SER A 341 -6.57 2.29 6.27
C SER A 341 -6.36 3.15 7.51
N PHE A 342 -5.85 2.56 8.59
CA PHE A 342 -5.56 3.28 9.82
C PHE A 342 -4.28 4.12 9.66
N ALA A 343 -3.27 3.60 8.95
CA ALA A 343 -2.07 4.36 8.62
C ALA A 343 -2.39 5.62 7.82
N SER A 344 -3.29 5.55 6.85
CA SER A 344 -3.74 6.74 6.11
C SER A 344 -4.46 7.75 7.00
N ALA A 345 -5.20 7.30 8.02
CA ALA A 345 -5.83 8.17 9.01
C ALA A 345 -4.80 8.97 9.84
N TYR A 346 -3.72 8.32 10.30
CA TYR A 346 -2.61 9.00 10.98
C TYR A 346 -1.98 10.09 10.11
N VAL A 347 -1.71 9.79 8.84
CA VAL A 347 -1.15 10.77 7.90
C VAL A 347 -2.15 11.89 7.61
N THR A 348 -3.43 11.57 7.45
CA THR A 348 -4.49 12.55 7.21
C THR A 348 -4.62 13.54 8.37
N GLY A 349 -4.60 13.06 9.61
CA GLY A 349 -4.58 13.91 10.79
C GLY A 349 -3.35 14.83 10.81
N LEU A 350 -2.16 14.31 10.50
CA LEU A 350 -0.95 15.12 10.39
C LEU A 350 -1.07 16.19 9.29
N VAL A 351 -1.61 15.85 8.14
CA VAL A 351 -1.85 16.82 7.05
C VAL A 351 -2.78 17.94 7.52
N ALA A 352 -3.83 17.61 8.30
CA ALA A 352 -4.71 18.63 8.88
C ALA A 352 -3.96 19.58 9.82
N LEU A 353 -3.03 19.08 10.65
CA LEU A 353 -2.16 19.93 11.47
C LEU A 353 -1.23 20.81 10.62
N MET A 354 -0.67 20.25 9.53
CA MET A 354 0.20 21.00 8.62
C MET A 354 -0.55 22.16 7.95
N LEU A 355 -1.79 21.93 7.49
CA LEU A 355 -2.62 22.95 6.84
C LEU A 355 -3.11 24.02 7.81
N GLU A 356 -3.42 23.67 9.08
CA GLU A 356 -3.71 24.70 10.11
C GLU A 356 -2.52 25.65 10.28
N ARG A 357 -1.30 25.12 10.33
CA ARG A 357 -0.07 25.91 10.50
C ARG A 357 0.28 26.74 9.27
N ASN A 358 0.06 26.18 8.10
CA ASN A 358 0.36 26.84 6.82
C ASN A 358 -0.74 26.52 5.78
N PRO A 359 -1.79 27.33 5.73
CA PRO A 359 -2.93 27.12 4.80
C PRO A 359 -2.56 27.26 3.32
N ASP A 360 -1.39 27.83 3.01
CA ASP A 360 -0.93 28.04 1.63
C ASP A 360 -0.23 26.81 1.02
N LEU A 361 0.04 25.75 1.82
CA LEU A 361 0.63 24.50 1.33
C LEU A 361 -0.23 23.89 0.23
N LYS A 362 0.42 23.50 -0.85
CA LYS A 362 -0.21 22.76 -1.94
C LYS A 362 -0.05 21.24 -1.73
N PRO A 363 -0.85 20.41 -2.41
CA PRO A 363 -0.71 18.96 -2.31
C PRO A 363 0.72 18.46 -2.52
N ASP A 364 1.43 18.99 -3.54
CA ASP A 364 2.81 18.62 -3.85
C ASP A 364 3.78 19.02 -2.73
N ASP A 365 3.55 20.17 -2.06
CA ASP A 365 4.34 20.62 -0.92
C ASP A 365 4.19 19.67 0.27
N VAL A 366 2.95 19.27 0.55
CA VAL A 366 2.64 18.34 1.64
C VAL A 366 3.30 16.99 1.39
N GLU A 367 3.13 16.43 0.18
CA GLU A 367 3.77 15.17 -0.21
C GLU A 367 5.29 15.28 -0.06
N PHE A 368 5.88 16.34 -0.58
CA PHE A 368 7.32 16.58 -0.49
C PHE A 368 7.81 16.60 0.96
N ILE A 369 7.15 17.38 1.84
CA ILE A 369 7.52 17.48 3.26
C ILE A 369 7.43 16.11 3.92
N LEU A 370 6.32 15.39 3.75
CA LEU A 370 6.14 14.07 4.35
C LEU A 370 7.23 13.08 3.92
N LYS A 371 7.58 13.05 2.64
CA LYS A 371 8.62 12.14 2.11
C LYS A 371 10.03 12.52 2.57
N HIS A 372 10.32 13.81 2.70
CA HIS A 372 11.66 14.28 3.08
C HIS A 372 11.92 14.25 4.58
N THR A 373 10.88 14.32 5.39
CA THR A 373 10.99 14.25 6.85
C THR A 373 10.73 12.83 7.38
N ALA A 374 10.26 11.90 6.55
CA ALA A 374 10.05 10.52 6.94
C ALA A 374 11.35 9.89 7.47
N ARG A 375 11.20 9.05 8.49
CA ARG A 375 12.31 8.27 9.05
C ARG A 375 12.50 7.01 8.19
N PRO A 376 13.59 6.91 7.42
CA PRO A 376 13.84 5.73 6.61
C PRO A 376 14.03 4.51 7.52
N GLY A 377 13.41 3.40 7.17
CA GLY A 377 13.64 2.12 7.83
C GLY A 377 15.06 1.57 7.59
N PRO A 378 15.42 0.44 8.20
CA PRO A 378 16.74 -0.18 8.04
C PRO A 378 17.12 -0.48 6.57
N SER A 379 16.12 -0.68 5.72
CA SER A 379 16.27 -0.99 4.29
C SER A 379 16.19 0.25 3.38
N ASN A 380 16.16 1.46 3.93
CA ASN A 380 15.87 2.70 3.20
C ASN A 380 14.48 2.67 2.52
N ILE A 381 14.36 3.21 1.30
CA ILE A 381 13.11 3.21 0.54
C ILE A 381 12.70 1.78 0.19
N THR A 382 11.44 1.44 0.44
CA THR A 382 10.85 0.14 0.05
C THR A 382 9.49 0.34 -0.57
N ASN A 383 8.97 -0.70 -1.24
CA ASN A 383 7.61 -0.68 -1.77
C ASN A 383 6.52 -0.97 -0.71
N ILE A 384 6.90 -1.13 0.56
CA ILE A 384 5.99 -1.28 1.71
C ILE A 384 5.84 0.03 2.48
N VAL A 385 6.96 0.73 2.72
CA VAL A 385 6.98 1.95 3.56
C VAL A 385 7.32 3.23 2.79
N GLY A 386 7.49 3.13 1.48
CA GLY A 386 7.84 4.31 0.68
C GLY A 386 9.17 4.94 1.11
N ALA A 387 9.16 6.25 1.31
CA ALA A 387 10.31 7.01 1.81
C ALA A 387 10.64 6.68 3.27
N GLY A 388 9.72 6.12 4.02
CA GLY A 388 9.86 5.74 5.42
C GLY A 388 8.61 5.97 6.24
N VAL A 389 8.73 5.77 7.55
CA VAL A 389 7.65 6.09 8.50
C VAL A 389 7.63 7.60 8.74
N VAL A 390 6.48 8.23 8.62
CA VAL A 390 6.33 9.68 8.84
C VAL A 390 6.85 10.07 10.22
N ASP A 391 7.53 11.22 10.28
CA ASP A 391 7.92 11.88 11.52
C ASP A 391 7.06 13.13 11.69
N PRO A 392 6.03 13.08 12.57
CA PRO A 392 5.08 14.19 12.68
C PRO A 392 5.73 15.49 13.13
N ILE A 393 6.67 15.42 14.08
CA ILE A 393 7.36 16.61 14.61
C ILE A 393 8.24 17.22 13.52
N ALA A 394 9.01 16.39 12.80
CA ALA A 394 9.83 16.88 11.70
C ALA A 394 8.98 17.50 10.59
N ALA A 395 7.83 16.91 10.24
CA ALA A 395 6.93 17.47 9.25
C ALA A 395 6.33 18.82 9.68
N LEU A 396 5.92 18.96 10.94
CA LEU A 396 5.33 20.19 11.48
C LEU A 396 6.38 21.32 11.71
N THR A 397 7.62 20.97 11.91
CA THR A 397 8.70 21.93 12.19
C THR A 397 9.60 22.23 11.00
N ASN A 398 9.36 21.58 9.86
CA ASN A 398 10.17 21.76 8.66
C ASN A 398 9.99 23.17 8.09
N THR A 399 10.85 24.10 8.53
CA THR A 399 10.91 25.48 8.04
C THR A 399 11.76 25.64 6.78
N GLY A 400 12.37 24.56 6.31
CA GLY A 400 13.32 24.53 5.20
C GLY A 400 12.72 24.23 3.84
N TYR A 401 11.39 24.36 3.67
CA TYR A 401 10.76 24.10 2.38
C TYR A 401 11.26 25.12 1.34
N PRO A 402 11.88 24.68 0.24
CA PRO A 402 12.30 25.59 -0.81
C PRO A 402 11.06 26.09 -1.54
N GLN A 403 10.88 27.40 -1.58
CA GLN A 403 9.79 28.04 -2.33
C GLN A 403 9.96 27.94 -3.86
N ASP A 404 11.01 27.29 -4.33
CA ASP A 404 11.34 27.11 -5.75
C ASP A 404 11.91 25.71 -5.97
N PRO A 405 11.12 24.77 -6.51
CA PRO A 405 11.55 23.40 -6.75
C PRO A 405 12.76 23.29 -7.69
N ASP A 406 13.00 24.28 -8.55
CA ASP A 406 14.16 24.33 -9.44
C ASP A 406 15.45 24.74 -8.72
N LYS A 407 15.36 25.22 -7.47
CA LYS A 407 16.52 25.63 -6.63
C LYS A 407 16.95 24.59 -5.62
N VAL A 408 16.22 23.48 -5.53
CA VAL A 408 16.64 22.35 -4.70
C VAL A 408 17.77 21.63 -5.40
N GLY A 409 18.97 22.03 -5.12
CA GLY A 409 20.11 21.15 -5.32
C GLY A 409 19.90 19.93 -4.41
N TYR A 410 19.45 18.84 -4.98
CA TYR A 410 19.39 17.55 -4.29
C TYR A 410 20.81 17.22 -3.79
N THR A 411 21.14 17.59 -2.58
CA THR A 411 22.12 16.83 -1.83
C THR A 411 21.39 15.55 -1.48
N ALA A 412 21.47 14.57 -2.37
CA ALA A 412 21.11 13.21 -2.03
C ALA A 412 21.71 12.95 -0.64
N ALA A 413 20.87 12.53 0.31
CA ALA A 413 21.38 12.08 1.60
C ALA A 413 22.56 11.15 1.28
N PRO A 414 23.72 11.30 1.93
CA PRO A 414 24.88 10.51 1.59
C PRO A 414 24.45 9.06 1.53
N GLU A 415 24.63 8.47 0.36
CA GLU A 415 24.27 7.09 0.09
C GLU A 415 24.93 6.27 1.21
N ARG A 416 24.12 5.77 2.13
CA ARG A 416 24.62 4.94 3.20
C ARG A 416 25.19 3.72 2.49
N ILE A 417 26.51 3.65 2.39
CA ILE A 417 27.18 2.47 1.86
C ILE A 417 26.76 1.33 2.77
N VAL A 418 25.70 0.61 2.35
CA VAL A 418 25.37 -0.67 2.96
C VAL A 418 26.57 -1.54 2.68
N PRO A 419 27.30 -2.03 3.69
CA PRO A 419 28.40 -2.96 3.44
C PRO A 419 27.81 -4.10 2.61
N GLY A 420 28.32 -4.27 1.38
CA GLY A 420 27.89 -5.37 0.52
C GLY A 420 28.00 -6.67 1.30
N ASP A 421 27.06 -7.58 1.08
CA ASP A 421 27.03 -8.89 1.75
C ASP A 421 28.47 -9.42 1.81
N PRO A 422 29.12 -9.46 3.02
CA PRO A 422 30.53 -9.86 3.14
C PRO A 422 30.79 -11.28 2.63
N TYR A 423 29.71 -12.03 2.35
CA TYR A 423 29.76 -13.39 1.84
C TYR A 423 29.46 -13.50 0.34
N ILE A 424 29.24 -12.37 -0.38
CA ILE A 424 28.92 -12.43 -1.82
C ILE A 424 30.03 -13.12 -2.63
N TRP A 425 31.30 -12.88 -2.24
CA TRP A 425 32.44 -13.55 -2.83
C TRP A 425 32.47 -15.05 -2.50
N ALA A 426 32.04 -15.44 -1.28
CA ALA A 426 31.98 -16.83 -0.86
C ALA A 426 30.90 -17.60 -1.65
N LYS A 427 29.76 -16.97 -1.91
CA LYS A 427 28.70 -17.54 -2.78
C LYS A 427 29.20 -17.73 -4.21
N GLY A 428 29.97 -16.79 -4.73
CA GLY A 428 30.63 -16.91 -6.06
C GLY A 428 31.65 -18.03 -6.10
N VAL A 429 32.49 -18.18 -5.07
CA VAL A 429 33.48 -19.26 -4.98
C VAL A 429 32.82 -20.64 -4.86
N VAL A 430 31.79 -20.79 -4.04
CA VAL A 430 31.03 -22.05 -3.92
C VAL A 430 30.38 -22.43 -5.26
N GLY A 431 29.82 -21.47 -5.99
CA GLY A 431 29.28 -21.70 -7.33
C GLY A 431 30.35 -22.17 -8.33
N ALA A 432 31.51 -21.51 -8.33
CA ALA A 432 32.64 -21.88 -9.20
C ALA A 432 33.19 -23.28 -8.90
N ILE A 433 33.32 -23.64 -7.62
CA ILE A 433 33.75 -24.99 -7.20
C ILE A 433 32.74 -26.04 -7.63
N GLY A 434 31.43 -25.74 -7.51
CA GLY A 434 30.37 -26.64 -7.97
C GLY A 434 30.46 -26.93 -9.47
N ILE A 435 30.67 -25.91 -10.29
CA ILE A 435 30.80 -26.05 -11.75
C ILE A 435 32.07 -26.85 -12.08
N LEU A 436 33.22 -26.54 -11.48
CA LEU A 436 34.46 -27.27 -11.66
C LEU A 436 34.33 -28.75 -11.29
N SER A 437 33.62 -29.04 -10.18
CA SER A 437 33.38 -30.43 -9.77
C SER A 437 32.55 -31.22 -10.77
N VAL A 438 31.52 -30.60 -11.36
CA VAL A 438 30.73 -31.24 -12.42
C VAL A 438 31.57 -31.50 -13.68
N ILE A 439 32.41 -30.55 -14.08
CA ILE A 439 33.29 -30.72 -15.23
C ILE A 439 34.29 -31.87 -15.01
N VAL A 440 34.92 -31.94 -13.82
CA VAL A 440 35.88 -33.02 -13.48
C VAL A 440 35.18 -34.36 -13.45
N LEU A 441 34.01 -34.45 -12.82
CA LEU A 441 33.24 -35.71 -12.75
C LEU A 441 32.82 -36.18 -14.16
N THR A 442 32.40 -35.27 -15.00
CA THR A 442 32.05 -35.60 -16.41
C THR A 442 33.26 -36.09 -17.19
N ALA A 443 34.43 -35.44 -17.04
CA ALA A 443 35.65 -35.84 -17.66
C ALA A 443 36.15 -37.23 -17.17
N LEU A 444 36.03 -37.53 -15.87
CA LEU A 444 36.36 -38.84 -15.30
C LEU A 444 35.39 -39.92 -15.78
N ALA A 445 34.10 -39.64 -15.85
CA ALA A 445 33.11 -40.58 -16.36
C ALA A 445 33.33 -40.92 -17.84
N THR A 446 33.62 -39.92 -18.70
CA THR A 446 33.94 -40.14 -20.11
C THR A 446 35.23 -40.95 -20.26
N ARG A 447 36.28 -40.67 -19.49
CA ARG A 447 37.52 -41.43 -19.49
C ARG A 447 37.31 -42.87 -19.04
N HIS A 448 36.45 -43.10 -18.06
CA HIS A 448 36.12 -44.48 -17.58
C HIS A 448 35.36 -45.27 -18.66
N LEU A 449 34.40 -44.63 -19.33
CA LEU A 449 33.65 -45.23 -20.46
C LEU A 449 34.57 -45.59 -21.64
N THR A 450 35.44 -44.66 -22.04
CA THR A 450 36.40 -44.92 -23.14
C THR A 450 37.38 -46.03 -22.81
N ASN A 451 37.88 -46.12 -21.60
CA ASN A 451 38.76 -47.21 -21.15
C ASN A 451 38.05 -48.59 -21.11
N ASN A 452 36.77 -48.62 -20.77
CA ASN A 452 36.00 -49.87 -20.79
C ASN A 452 35.68 -50.33 -22.21
N VAL A 453 35.40 -49.38 -23.15
CA VAL A 453 35.21 -49.71 -24.56
C VAL A 453 36.49 -50.25 -25.17
N SER A 454 37.66 -49.72 -24.79
CA SER A 454 38.95 -50.22 -25.29
C SER A 454 39.31 -51.60 -24.77
N LYS A 455 38.98 -51.92 -23.50
CA LYS A 455 39.14 -53.22 -22.90
C LYS A 455 38.24 -54.29 -23.54
N THR A 456 37.01 -53.93 -23.87
CA THR A 456 36.05 -54.82 -24.53
C THR A 456 36.45 -55.11 -25.98
N LYS A 457 37.06 -54.12 -26.72
CA LYS A 457 37.62 -54.33 -28.04
C LYS A 457 38.86 -55.25 -28.00
N LYS A 458 39.71 -55.12 -26.99
CA LYS A 458 40.90 -56.01 -26.83
C LYS A 458 40.51 -57.46 -26.51
N ARG A 459 39.48 -57.70 -25.73
CA ARG A 459 38.95 -59.04 -25.45
C ARG A 459 38.33 -59.70 -26.70
N ARG A 460 37.60 -58.98 -27.51
CA ARG A 460 37.03 -59.50 -28.79
C ARG A 460 38.09 -59.82 -29.83
N HIS A 461 39.29 -59.21 -29.78
CA HIS A 461 40.38 -59.52 -30.72
C HIS A 461 41.20 -60.75 -30.28
N SER A 462 41.23 -61.11 -28.97
CA SER A 462 41.90 -62.29 -28.45
C SER A 462 41.11 -63.60 -28.70
N ASP A 463 39.76 -63.48 -28.78
CA ASP A 463 38.89 -64.66 -28.97
C ASP A 463 38.68 -65.05 -30.46
N VAL A 464 39.23 -64.29 -31.41
CA VAL A 464 39.09 -64.57 -32.88
C VAL A 464 40.34 -65.21 -33.45
N PHE A 465 41.45 -65.27 -32.71
CA PHE A 465 42.73 -65.83 -33.20
C PHE A 465 43.33 -66.94 -32.32
N GLY A 466 42.45 -67.63 -31.51
CA GLY A 466 42.83 -68.80 -30.77
C GLY A 466 42.05 -70.05 -31.22
N ASN A 467 42.43 -70.59 -32.36
CA ASN A 467 42.49 -71.96 -32.81
C ASN A 467 42.93 -72.01 -34.23
#